data_a764232fbb3e89fcc2e944189560bb24
#
_entry.id   a764232fbb3e89fcc2e944189560bb24
#
_cell.length_a   1.000
_cell.length_b   1.000
_cell.length_c   1.000
_cell.angle_alpha   90.00
_cell.angle_beta   90.00
_cell.angle_gamma   90.00
#
_symmetry.space_group_name_H-M   'P 1'
#
loop_
_entity.id
_entity.type
_entity.pdbx_description
1 polymer ?
#
loop_
_entity_poly.entity_id
_entity_poly.type
_entity_poly.pdbx_seq_one_letter_code
_entity_poly.pdbx_strand_id
1 'polypeptide(L)' 'MHEAHIELQHRIEELEIQSALQEETIQSLSDTIARLQKTLDLQQAQLRLIYQRLPDKSDSNNETFNPANEIPPHY' A
#
# COMPACT_ATOMS: atom_id res chain seq x y z
N MET A 1 15.06 46.23 -17.98
CA MET A 1 13.90 46.14 -17.09
C MET A 1 12.82 45.28 -17.69
N HIS A 2 12.49 45.50 -18.93
CA HIS A 2 11.51 44.69 -19.61
C HIS A 2 11.89 43.21 -19.61
N GLU A 3 13.16 42.96 -19.87
CA GLU A 3 13.64 41.58 -19.96
C GLU A 3 13.55 40.86 -18.64
N ALA A 4 13.88 41.55 -17.56
CA ALA A 4 13.79 40.93 -16.24
C ALA A 4 12.35 40.65 -15.87
N HIS A 5 11.45 41.50 -16.29
CA HIS A 5 10.03 41.32 -16.03
C HIS A 5 9.50 40.08 -16.75
N ILE A 6 9.90 39.94 -18.01
CA ILE A 6 9.47 38.82 -18.82
C ILE A 6 10.05 37.53 -18.26
N GLU A 7 11.29 37.59 -17.81
CA GLU A 7 11.93 36.43 -17.23
C GLU A 7 11.23 35.98 -15.96
N LEU A 8 10.86 36.92 -15.13
CA LEU A 8 10.14 36.59 -13.90
C LEU A 8 8.78 35.98 -14.22
N GLN A 9 8.12 36.53 -15.22
CA GLN A 9 6.83 36.00 -15.63
C GLN A 9 6.97 34.55 -16.13
N HIS A 10 8.00 34.29 -16.88
CA HIS A 10 8.27 32.94 -17.34
C HIS A 10 8.50 31.97 -16.18
N ARG A 11 9.23 32.42 -15.20
CA ARG A 11 9.51 31.58 -14.04
C ARG A 11 8.25 31.29 -13.25
N ILE A 12 7.40 32.28 -13.12
CA ILE A 12 6.15 32.09 -12.41
C ILE A 12 5.28 31.09 -13.15
N GLU A 13 5.23 31.21 -14.48
CA GLU A 13 4.45 30.29 -15.26
C GLU A 13 4.98 28.86 -15.14
N GLU A 14 6.29 28.72 -15.18
CA GLU A 14 6.90 27.41 -15.02
C GLU A 14 6.59 26.82 -13.65
N LEU A 15 6.68 27.65 -12.62
CA LEU A 15 6.39 27.17 -11.27
C LEU A 15 4.93 26.78 -11.14
N GLU A 16 4.05 27.52 -11.78
CA GLU A 16 2.63 27.18 -11.74
C GLU A 16 2.37 25.83 -12.41
N ILE A 17 3.04 25.61 -13.54
CA ILE A 17 2.89 24.33 -14.23
C ILE A 17 3.44 23.20 -13.38
N GLN A 18 4.61 23.40 -12.81
CA GLN A 18 5.21 22.38 -11.95
C GLN A 18 4.34 22.09 -10.74
N SER A 19 3.78 23.15 -10.18
CA SER A 19 2.93 23.01 -9.01
C SER A 19 1.68 22.19 -9.36
N ALA A 20 1.10 22.46 -10.52
CA ALA A 20 -0.07 21.72 -10.96
C ALA A 20 0.25 20.25 -11.19
N LEU A 21 1.41 19.99 -11.79
CA LEU A 21 1.83 18.60 -12.02
C LEU A 21 2.08 17.87 -10.70
N GLN A 22 2.68 18.58 -9.75
CA GLN A 22 2.91 17.99 -8.43
C GLN A 22 1.60 17.68 -7.72
N GLU A 23 0.63 18.58 -7.86
CA GLU A 23 -0.69 18.33 -7.29
C GLU A 23 -1.31 17.08 -7.87
N GLU A 24 -1.19 16.94 -9.19
CA GLU A 24 -1.72 15.75 -9.84
C GLU A 24 -1.05 14.50 -9.34
N THR A 25 0.26 14.56 -9.17
CA THR A 25 1.00 13.41 -8.70
C THR A 25 0.60 13.07 -7.28
N ILE A 26 0.46 14.07 -6.43
CA ILE A 26 0.03 13.84 -5.06
C ILE A 26 -1.35 13.22 -5.03
N GLN A 27 -2.26 13.71 -5.86
CA GLN A 27 -3.60 13.16 -5.91
C GLN A 27 -3.57 11.71 -6.36
N SER A 28 -2.77 11.42 -7.36
CA SER A 28 -2.65 10.06 -7.89
C SER A 28 -2.07 9.13 -6.84
N LEU A 29 -1.06 9.59 -6.12
CA LEU A 29 -0.47 8.81 -5.05
C LEU A 29 -1.48 8.57 -3.93
N SER A 30 -2.23 9.59 -3.61
CA SER A 30 -3.24 9.48 -2.56
C SER A 30 -4.28 8.43 -2.92
N ASP A 31 -4.72 8.44 -4.19
CA ASP A 31 -5.67 7.45 -4.65
C ASP A 31 -5.09 6.04 -4.61
N THR A 32 -3.84 5.93 -4.99
CA THR A 32 -3.18 4.63 -4.98
C THR A 32 -3.04 4.10 -3.56
N ILE A 33 -2.69 4.97 -2.62
CA ILE A 33 -2.57 4.57 -1.23
C ILE A 33 -3.91 4.10 -0.70
N ALA A 34 -4.97 4.82 -1.03
CA ALA A 34 -6.30 4.42 -0.57
C ALA A 34 -6.68 3.05 -1.11
N ARG A 35 -6.36 2.79 -2.38
CA ARG A 35 -6.65 1.49 -2.96
C ARG A 35 -5.83 0.38 -2.31
N LEU A 36 -4.56 0.67 -2.04
CA LEU A 36 -3.71 -0.32 -1.40
C LEU A 36 -4.19 -0.63 0.01
N GLN A 37 -4.62 0.40 0.73
CA GLN A 37 -5.15 0.17 2.06
C GLN A 37 -6.40 -0.71 2.03
N LYS A 38 -7.24 -0.46 1.05
CA LYS A 38 -8.44 -1.28 0.90
C LYS A 38 -8.07 -2.73 0.60
N THR A 39 -7.10 -2.91 -0.26
CA THR A 39 -6.65 -4.26 -0.61
C THR A 39 -6.06 -4.95 0.62
N LEU A 40 -5.28 -4.23 1.40
CA LEU A 40 -4.70 -4.79 2.62
C LEU A 40 -5.79 -5.19 3.61
N ASP A 41 -6.79 -4.35 3.76
CA ASP A 41 -7.89 -4.67 4.67
C ASP A 41 -8.61 -5.93 4.23
N LEU A 42 -8.83 -6.04 2.92
CA LEU A 42 -9.46 -7.24 2.37
C LEU A 42 -8.62 -8.48 2.61
N GLN A 43 -7.33 -8.36 2.37
CA GLN A 43 -6.43 -9.49 2.56
C GLN A 43 -6.37 -9.89 4.02
N GLN A 44 -6.38 -8.93 4.91
CA GLN A 44 -6.39 -9.24 6.34
C GLN A 44 -7.67 -9.97 6.73
N ALA A 45 -8.78 -9.54 6.18
CA ALA A 45 -10.05 -10.20 6.46
C ALA A 45 -10.03 -11.62 5.93
N GLN A 46 -9.48 -11.80 4.73
CA GLN A 46 -9.38 -13.14 4.15
C GLN A 46 -8.48 -14.04 4.97
N LEU A 47 -7.36 -13.48 5.43
CA LEU A 47 -6.45 -14.26 6.26
C LEU A 47 -7.12 -14.67 7.56
N ARG A 48 -7.91 -13.79 8.14
CA ARG A 48 -8.62 -14.12 9.36
C ARG A 48 -9.60 -15.26 9.13
N LEU A 49 -10.31 -15.20 8.00
CA LEU A 49 -11.24 -16.26 7.67
C LEU A 49 -10.52 -17.59 7.47
N ILE A 50 -9.40 -17.55 6.79
CA ILE A 50 -8.62 -18.76 6.58
C ILE A 50 -8.14 -19.30 7.92
N TYR A 51 -7.67 -18.43 8.76
CA TYR A 51 -7.18 -18.82 10.08
C TYR A 51 -8.27 -19.47 10.90
N GLN A 52 -9.47 -18.90 10.83
CA GLN A 52 -10.61 -19.43 11.59
C GLN A 52 -11.05 -20.78 11.07
N ARG A 53 -10.85 -21.03 9.77
CA ARG A 53 -11.28 -22.28 9.17
C ARG A 53 -10.26 -23.38 9.30
N LEU A 54 -9.05 -23.01 9.65
CA LEU A 54 -8.03 -24.04 9.87
C LEU A 54 -8.39 -24.89 11.07
N PRO A 55 -8.10 -26.18 11.00
CA PRO A 55 -8.31 -27.00 12.18
C PRO A 55 -7.49 -26.46 13.33
N ASP A 56 -8.07 -26.51 14.51
CA ASP A 56 -7.39 -26.00 15.67
C ASP A 56 -6.19 -26.89 15.98
N LYS A 57 -5.03 -26.40 15.70
CA LYS A 57 -3.80 -27.17 15.90
C LYS A 57 -3.51 -27.42 17.36
N SER A 58 -3.97 -26.54 18.19
CA SER A 58 -3.77 -26.74 19.63
C SER A 58 -4.64 -27.90 20.13
N ASP A 59 -5.70 -28.21 19.45
CA ASP A 59 -6.57 -29.31 19.80
C ASP A 59 -6.02 -30.63 19.33
N SER A 60 -5.51 -30.70 18.20
CA SER A 60 -4.99 -31.95 17.69
C SER A 60 -3.61 -32.19 18.27
N ASN A 61 -4.01 -31.80 18.20
CA ASN A 61 -3.24 -32.01 18.28
C ASN A 61 -2.53 -32.03 18.34
N ASN A 62 -2.38 -31.99 18.50
CA ASN A 62 -1.81 -31.90 18.44
C ASN A 62 -1.29 -32.19 18.03
N GLU A 63 -1.59 -32.45 17.55
CA GLU A 63 -1.13 -32.74 17.00
C GLU A 63 -0.65 -32.72 16.17
N THR A 64 -0.68 -32.99 15.90
CA THR A 64 -0.25 -32.99 15.13
C THR A 64 0.45 -32.44 14.71
N PHE A 65 0.66 -32.32 14.98
CA PHE A 65 1.41 -31.95 14.52
C PHE A 65 2.15 -31.56 14.50
N ASN A 66 2.45 -31.69 14.65
CA ASN A 66 3.26 -31.38 14.45
C ASN A 66 3.92 -30.93 14.17
N PRO A 67 4.26 -31.04 14.34
CA PRO A 67 4.97 -30.58 13.87
C PRO A 67 5.48 -30.55 13.37
N ALA A 68 5.60 -30.63 13.27
CA ALA A 68 6.01 -30.65 12.86
C ALA A 68 5.89 -30.48 12.20
N ASN A 69 5.58 -30.56 12.40
CA ASN A 69 5.44 -30.44 11.77
C ASN A 69 5.43 -29.59 11.32
N GLU A 70 5.49 -29.37 11.35
CA GLU A 70 5.57 -28.84 10.85
C GLU A 70 6.00 -28.04 10.28
N ILE A 71 6.02 -27.84 10.34
CA ILE A 71 6.42 -27.37 9.74
C ILE A 71 6.88 -26.93 9.22
N PRO A 72 6.92 -26.80 9.12
CA PRO A 72 7.33 -26.50 8.43
C PRO A 72 7.64 -26.16 7.91
N PRO A 73 7.72 -26.21 7.76
CA PRO A 73 8.05 -26.05 7.16
C PRO A 73 8.20 -25.63 6.57
N HIS A 74 8.25 -25.60 6.34
CA HIS A 74 8.37 -25.60 5.87
C HIS A 74 8.76 -25.01 5.26
N TYR A 75 8.90 -25.06 5.21
CA TYR A 75 9.20 -25.02 4.93
C TYR A 75 9.54 -24.85 4.46
#